data_a76fa6408cb604936eaa70e7c2cf392d
#
_entry.id   a76fa6408cb604936eaa70e7c2cf392d
#
_cell.length_a   1.000
_cell.length_b   1.000
_cell.length_c   1.000
_cell.angle_alpha   90.00
_cell.angle_beta   90.00
_cell.angle_gamma   90.00
#
_symmetry.space_group_name_H-M   'P 1'
#
loop_
_entity.id
_entity.type
_entity.pdbx_description
1 polymer ?
#
loop_
_entity_poly.entity_id
_entity_poly.type
_entity_poly.pdbx_seq_one_letter_code
_entity_poly.pdbx_strand_id
1 'polypeptide(L)'
;MKSKINTFQLALAGMLIAIGIVIPMFSPIKIVIEPASFTLASHVPVFIAMFISPRMAAAVALGTTLGFLLGGFPLTVVLRALTHVIFATIGAWYLQKHNCEPVRTIRSSLGFSFLIGLLHAVCEVLIVLPFYISGSMPQANYDKGFFVSIFLLVGVGSVIHSMVDLSISIWLYKPISVVYHRLGASRA
;
A
#
# COMPACT_ATOMS: atom_id res chain seq x y z
N MET A 1 18.37 -22.24 -2.75
CA MET A 1 19.43 -21.21 -2.58
C MET A 1 18.85 -20.01 -1.85
N LYS A 2 19.42 -19.62 -0.69
CA LYS A 2 19.02 -18.38 0.02
C LYS A 2 19.62 -17.20 -0.76
N SER A 3 18.82 -16.48 -1.52
CA SER A 3 19.25 -15.22 -2.15
C SER A 3 19.72 -14.27 -1.04
N LYS A 4 21.01 -13.96 -1.02
CA LYS A 4 21.58 -12.94 -0.13
C LYS A 4 20.94 -11.59 -0.49
N ILE A 5 20.45 -10.85 0.49
CA ILE A 5 19.94 -9.48 0.28
C ILE A 5 21.12 -8.63 -0.19
N ASN A 6 21.02 -8.08 -1.38
CA ASN A 6 22.03 -7.20 -1.96
C ASN A 6 21.94 -5.81 -1.27
N THR A 7 23.07 -5.16 -1.01
CA THR A 7 23.13 -3.80 -0.44
C THR A 7 22.27 -2.78 -1.19
N PHE A 8 22.19 -2.91 -2.52
CA PHE A 8 21.31 -2.09 -3.36
C PHE A 8 19.82 -2.30 -3.02
N GLN A 9 19.39 -3.55 -2.83
CA GLN A 9 18.00 -3.85 -2.45
C GLN A 9 17.68 -3.31 -1.05
N LEU A 10 18.63 -3.36 -0.12
CA LEU A 10 18.47 -2.82 1.21
C LEU A 10 18.33 -1.28 1.18
N ALA A 11 19.19 -0.60 0.42
CA ALA A 11 19.13 0.84 0.25
C ALA A 11 17.81 1.28 -0.41
N LEU A 12 17.36 0.54 -1.43
CA LEU A 12 16.10 0.81 -2.11
C LEU A 12 14.90 0.60 -1.17
N ALA A 13 14.92 -0.47 -0.35
CA ALA A 13 13.89 -0.69 0.67
C ALA A 13 13.84 0.48 1.66
N GLY A 14 14.99 0.92 2.18
CA GLY A 14 15.08 2.07 3.07
C GLY A 14 14.52 3.36 2.45
N MET A 15 14.82 3.64 1.19
CA MET A 15 14.25 4.78 0.46
C MET A 15 12.73 4.67 0.33
N LEU A 16 12.23 3.52 -0.08
CA LEU A 16 10.78 3.32 -0.24
C LEU A 16 10.04 3.43 1.11
N ILE A 17 10.63 2.91 2.19
CA ILE A 17 10.09 3.07 3.55
C ILE A 17 10.03 4.55 3.93
N ALA A 18 11.13 5.28 3.75
CA ALA A 18 11.19 6.70 4.08
C ALA A 18 10.15 7.52 3.30
N ILE A 19 10.01 7.29 1.99
CA ILE A 19 9.00 7.95 1.16
C ILE A 19 7.59 7.55 1.62
N GLY A 20 7.35 6.27 1.95
CA GLY A 20 6.08 5.77 2.45
C GLY A 20 5.64 6.38 3.79
N ILE A 21 6.60 6.82 4.61
CA ILE A 21 6.34 7.53 5.86
C ILE A 21 6.11 9.03 5.59
N VAL A 22 6.97 9.65 4.78
CA VAL A 22 6.99 11.09 4.55
C VAL A 22 5.73 11.56 3.79
N ILE A 23 5.27 10.81 2.78
CA ILE A 23 4.09 11.19 1.99
C ILE A 23 2.85 11.38 2.88
N PRO A 24 2.41 10.42 3.71
CA PRO A 24 1.22 10.62 4.56
C PRO A 24 1.39 11.71 5.61
N MET A 25 2.62 12.01 6.04
CA MET A 25 2.90 13.05 7.04
C MET A 25 2.83 14.46 6.44
N PHE A 26 3.38 14.66 5.26
CA PHE A 26 3.66 16.01 4.73
C PHE A 26 2.94 16.34 3.42
N SER A 27 2.24 15.38 2.79
CA SER A 27 1.55 15.66 1.52
C SER A 27 0.45 16.69 1.69
N PRO A 28 0.41 17.74 0.84
CA PRO A 28 -0.68 18.70 0.81
C PRO A 28 -1.95 18.13 0.15
N ILE A 29 -1.83 17.05 -0.61
CA ILE A 29 -2.95 16.42 -1.31
C ILE A 29 -3.48 15.28 -0.44
N LYS A 30 -4.32 15.65 0.52
CA LYS A 30 -4.92 14.74 1.50
C LYS A 30 -6.38 15.07 1.70
N ILE A 31 -7.22 14.05 1.57
CA ILE A 31 -8.65 14.12 1.86
C ILE A 31 -8.88 13.36 3.17
N VAL A 32 -9.34 14.07 4.21
CA VAL A 32 -9.67 13.47 5.50
C VAL A 32 -11.18 13.51 5.68
N ILE A 33 -11.82 12.36 5.61
CA ILE A 33 -13.24 12.16 5.88
C ILE A 33 -13.32 10.98 6.84
N GLU A 34 -13.17 11.27 8.13
CA GLU A 34 -13.13 10.21 9.15
C GLU A 34 -14.27 9.19 8.98
N PRO A 35 -14.01 7.89 9.17
CA PRO A 35 -12.78 7.25 9.63
C PRO A 35 -11.72 7.04 8.55
N ALA A 36 -11.96 7.47 7.32
CA ALA A 36 -11.04 7.32 6.21
C ALA A 36 -10.16 8.58 6.02
N SER A 37 -8.94 8.36 5.61
CA SER A 37 -7.99 9.40 5.24
C SER A 37 -7.24 8.91 4.00
N PHE A 38 -7.33 9.69 2.92
CA PHE A 38 -6.75 9.35 1.63
C PHE A 38 -5.68 10.38 1.29
N THR A 39 -4.42 9.97 1.34
CA THR A 39 -3.29 10.80 0.92
C THR A 39 -2.79 10.29 -0.42
N LEU A 40 -2.86 11.14 -1.45
CA LEU A 40 -2.41 10.77 -2.80
C LEU A 40 -0.98 10.22 -2.77
N ALA A 41 -0.76 9.12 -3.45
CA ALA A 41 0.51 8.41 -3.57
C ALA A 41 1.04 7.76 -2.27
N SER A 42 0.24 7.66 -1.21
CA SER A 42 0.67 7.06 0.06
C SER A 42 1.05 5.57 -0.07
N HIS A 43 0.39 4.83 -0.96
CA HIS A 43 0.69 3.42 -1.21
C HIS A 43 1.69 3.20 -2.35
N VAL A 44 2.08 4.25 -3.08
CA VAL A 44 3.02 4.13 -4.22
C VAL A 44 4.32 3.43 -3.84
N PRO A 45 4.98 3.72 -2.70
CA PRO A 45 6.20 3.02 -2.32
C PRO A 45 6.00 1.51 -2.10
N VAL A 46 4.88 1.11 -1.49
CA VAL A 46 4.54 -0.30 -1.29
C VAL A 46 4.23 -0.99 -2.61
N PHE A 47 3.52 -0.33 -3.52
CA PHE A 47 3.23 -0.85 -4.85
C PHE A 47 4.48 -0.94 -5.73
N ILE A 48 5.42 0.01 -5.64
CA ILE A 48 6.73 -0.12 -6.32
C ILE A 48 7.48 -1.33 -5.78
N ALA A 49 7.51 -1.52 -4.46
CA ALA A 49 8.12 -2.69 -3.84
C ALA A 49 7.45 -4.01 -4.30
N MET A 50 6.14 -4.00 -4.54
CA MET A 50 5.37 -5.14 -5.06
C MET A 50 5.85 -5.58 -6.45
N PHE A 51 6.26 -4.66 -7.32
CA PHE A 51 6.84 -5.00 -8.63
C PHE A 51 8.23 -5.62 -8.53
N ILE A 52 8.95 -5.41 -7.43
CA ILE A 52 10.31 -5.91 -7.25
C ILE A 52 10.31 -7.35 -6.73
N SER A 53 9.68 -7.58 -5.58
CA SER A 53 9.53 -8.93 -5.03
C SER A 53 8.58 -8.98 -3.83
N PRO A 54 8.02 -10.16 -3.47
CA PRO A 54 7.22 -10.33 -2.26
C PRO A 54 7.97 -9.97 -0.97
N ARG A 55 9.27 -10.27 -0.90
CA ARG A 55 10.11 -9.90 0.24
C ARG A 55 10.28 -8.39 0.36
N MET A 56 10.49 -7.70 -0.77
CA MET A 56 10.59 -6.25 -0.80
C MET A 56 9.27 -5.60 -0.40
N ALA A 57 8.15 -6.09 -0.93
CA ALA A 57 6.81 -5.60 -0.60
C ALA A 57 6.52 -5.73 0.90
N ALA A 58 6.78 -6.91 1.49
CA ALA A 58 6.62 -7.14 2.92
C ALA A 58 7.52 -6.23 3.76
N ALA A 59 8.80 -6.11 3.39
CA ALA A 59 9.77 -5.27 4.12
C ALA A 59 9.36 -3.78 4.11
N VAL A 60 8.92 -3.26 2.95
CA VAL A 60 8.50 -1.86 2.83
C VAL A 60 7.20 -1.62 3.60
N ALA A 61 6.22 -2.52 3.52
CA ALA A 61 4.98 -2.41 4.27
C ALA A 61 5.21 -2.44 5.79
N LEU A 62 6.03 -3.38 6.28
CA LEU A 62 6.40 -3.46 7.70
C LEU A 62 7.19 -2.23 8.17
N GLY A 63 8.17 -1.79 7.39
CA GLY A 63 8.98 -0.62 7.71
C GLY A 63 8.15 0.66 7.77
N THR A 64 7.22 0.85 6.83
CA THR A 64 6.27 1.98 6.83
C THR A 64 5.34 1.92 8.05
N THR A 65 4.83 0.72 8.39
CA THR A 65 4.01 0.50 9.59
C THR A 65 4.75 0.89 10.87
N LEU A 66 6.01 0.45 11.02
CA LEU A 66 6.86 0.83 12.15
C LEU A 66 7.10 2.34 12.19
N GLY A 67 7.32 2.95 11.02
CA GLY A 67 7.46 4.41 10.92
C GLY A 67 6.22 5.15 11.39
N PHE A 68 5.02 4.67 11.06
CA PHE A 68 3.77 5.26 11.55
C PHE A 68 3.61 5.08 13.07
N LEU A 69 3.95 3.90 13.60
CA LEU A 69 3.91 3.65 15.04
C LEU A 69 4.84 4.62 15.80
N LEU A 70 6.08 4.76 15.36
CA LEU A 70 7.06 5.66 15.95
C LEU A 70 6.73 7.14 15.71
N GLY A 71 6.05 7.46 14.61
CA GLY A 71 5.56 8.80 14.27
C GLY A 71 4.30 9.23 15.03
N GLY A 72 3.78 8.38 15.93
CA GLY A 72 2.63 8.72 16.78
C GLY A 72 1.28 8.73 16.04
N PHE A 73 1.16 8.02 14.92
CA PHE A 73 -0.12 7.88 14.24
C PHE A 73 -1.14 7.11 15.11
N PRO A 74 -2.45 7.39 14.97
CA PRO A 74 -3.49 6.63 15.66
C PRO A 74 -3.34 5.12 15.42
N LEU A 75 -3.60 4.30 16.44
CA LEU A 75 -3.43 2.85 16.36
C LEU A 75 -4.21 2.22 15.20
N THR A 76 -5.41 2.73 14.89
CA THR A 76 -6.20 2.29 13.75
C THR A 76 -5.47 2.49 12.43
N VAL A 77 -4.76 3.62 12.26
CA VAL A 77 -3.96 3.90 11.05
C VAL A 77 -2.75 2.98 10.97
N VAL A 78 -2.07 2.74 12.10
CA VAL A 78 -0.92 1.81 12.17
C VAL A 78 -1.34 0.39 11.82
N LEU A 79 -2.46 -0.09 12.36
CA LEU A 79 -2.96 -1.44 12.07
C LEU A 79 -3.46 -1.57 10.62
N ARG A 80 -4.06 -0.54 10.06
CA ARG A 80 -4.39 -0.49 8.62
C ARG A 80 -3.12 -0.59 7.78
N ALA A 81 -2.08 0.18 8.09
CA ALA A 81 -0.79 0.08 7.41
C ALA A 81 -0.16 -1.31 7.53
N LEU A 82 -0.33 -2.00 8.67
CA LEU A 82 0.14 -3.37 8.84
C LEU A 82 -0.53 -4.35 7.86
N THR A 83 -1.80 -4.15 7.53
CA THR A 83 -2.50 -5.01 6.56
C THR A 83 -1.94 -4.90 5.14
N HIS A 84 -1.20 -3.83 4.83
CA HIS A 84 -0.56 -3.68 3.52
C HIS A 84 0.41 -4.83 3.21
N VAL A 85 0.97 -5.49 4.23
CA VAL A 85 1.81 -6.69 4.05
C VAL A 85 1.05 -7.77 3.29
N ILE A 86 -0.26 -7.94 3.55
CA ILE A 86 -1.08 -9.00 2.97
C ILE A 86 -1.24 -8.78 1.47
N PHE A 87 -1.88 -7.67 1.07
CA PHE A 87 -2.17 -7.44 -0.35
C PHE A 87 -0.91 -7.23 -1.18
N ALA A 88 0.11 -6.55 -0.61
CA ALA A 88 1.35 -6.29 -1.32
C ALA A 88 2.17 -7.57 -1.57
N THR A 89 2.23 -8.48 -0.59
CA THR A 89 2.92 -9.76 -0.75
C THR A 89 2.19 -10.67 -1.73
N ILE A 90 0.86 -10.77 -1.64
CA ILE A 90 0.04 -11.56 -2.57
C ILE A 90 0.15 -10.99 -3.99
N GLY A 91 0.01 -9.67 -4.13
CA GLY A 91 0.14 -8.99 -5.42
C GLY A 91 1.52 -9.19 -6.06
N ALA A 92 2.59 -9.07 -5.26
CA ALA A 92 3.96 -9.29 -5.72
C ALA A 92 4.19 -10.74 -6.17
N TRP A 93 3.68 -11.71 -5.41
CA TRP A 93 3.76 -13.12 -5.78
C TRP A 93 3.00 -13.39 -7.09
N TYR A 94 1.81 -12.83 -7.24
CA TYR A 94 1.01 -12.96 -8.46
C TYR A 94 1.72 -12.34 -9.67
N LEU A 95 2.28 -11.13 -9.53
CA LEU A 95 3.04 -10.46 -10.59
C LEU A 95 4.29 -11.25 -10.99
N GLN A 96 5.05 -11.80 -10.04
CA GLN A 96 6.20 -12.64 -10.33
C GLN A 96 5.80 -13.91 -11.08
N LYS A 97 4.75 -14.60 -10.64
CA LYS A 97 4.27 -15.83 -11.26
C LYS A 97 3.82 -15.60 -12.71
N HIS A 98 3.31 -14.44 -13.03
CA HIS A 98 2.79 -14.09 -14.35
C HIS A 98 3.70 -13.12 -15.12
N ASN A 99 4.98 -12.99 -14.76
CA ASN A 99 5.95 -12.13 -15.45
C ASN A 99 5.44 -10.70 -15.71
N CYS A 100 4.74 -10.12 -14.76
CA CYS A 100 4.11 -8.78 -14.83
C CYS A 100 3.10 -8.61 -15.99
N GLU A 101 2.61 -9.69 -16.61
CA GLU A 101 1.54 -9.64 -17.62
C GLU A 101 0.30 -8.85 -17.14
N PRO A 102 -0.16 -8.99 -15.86
CA PRO A 102 -1.34 -8.29 -15.37
C PRO A 102 -1.25 -6.77 -15.45
N VAL A 103 -0.06 -6.19 -15.62
CA VAL A 103 0.13 -4.72 -15.67
C VAL A 103 0.68 -4.23 -17.02
N ARG A 104 0.64 -5.06 -18.07
CA ARG A 104 1.13 -4.70 -19.41
C ARG A 104 0.13 -3.89 -20.22
N THR A 105 -1.15 -4.19 -20.11
CA THR A 105 -2.20 -3.48 -20.84
C THR A 105 -3.10 -2.70 -19.87
N ILE A 106 -3.76 -1.65 -20.35
CA ILE A 106 -4.67 -0.84 -19.53
C ILE A 106 -5.80 -1.73 -18.96
N ARG A 107 -6.41 -2.59 -19.79
CA ARG A 107 -7.50 -3.46 -19.36
C ARG A 107 -7.08 -4.43 -18.24
N SER A 108 -5.95 -5.12 -18.41
CA SER A 108 -5.45 -6.05 -17.41
C SER A 108 -4.98 -5.32 -16.14
N SER A 109 -4.38 -4.13 -16.28
CA SER A 109 -3.99 -3.29 -15.15
C SER A 109 -5.19 -2.85 -14.31
N LEU A 110 -6.29 -2.44 -14.94
CA LEU A 110 -7.52 -2.07 -14.22
C LEU A 110 -8.11 -3.27 -13.46
N GLY A 111 -8.16 -4.45 -14.09
CA GLY A 111 -8.64 -5.67 -13.43
C GLY A 111 -7.75 -6.06 -12.24
N PHE A 112 -6.44 -6.04 -12.42
CA PHE A 112 -5.49 -6.33 -11.35
C PHE A 112 -5.58 -5.29 -10.22
N SER A 113 -5.64 -3.99 -10.56
CA SER A 113 -5.77 -2.90 -9.58
C SER A 113 -7.06 -3.04 -8.77
N PHE A 114 -8.17 -3.40 -9.42
CA PHE A 114 -9.44 -3.62 -8.73
C PHE A 114 -9.35 -4.79 -7.73
N LEU A 115 -8.77 -5.92 -8.13
CA LEU A 115 -8.63 -7.09 -7.26
C LEU A 115 -7.70 -6.81 -6.07
N ILE A 116 -6.59 -6.13 -6.30
CA ILE A 116 -5.68 -5.72 -5.21
C ILE A 116 -6.35 -4.67 -4.30
N GLY A 117 -7.06 -3.71 -4.89
CA GLY A 117 -7.83 -2.71 -4.13
C GLY A 117 -8.93 -3.34 -3.29
N LEU A 118 -9.62 -4.35 -3.82
CA LEU A 118 -10.64 -5.09 -3.08
C LEU A 118 -10.04 -5.87 -1.89
N LEU A 119 -8.93 -6.57 -2.12
CA LEU A 119 -8.21 -7.27 -1.04
C LEU A 119 -7.75 -6.28 0.04
N HIS A 120 -7.20 -5.13 -0.36
CA HIS A 120 -6.80 -4.07 0.55
C HIS A 120 -8.00 -3.57 1.38
N ALA A 121 -9.11 -3.22 0.72
CA ALA A 121 -10.31 -2.72 1.37
C ALA A 121 -10.89 -3.73 2.38
N VAL A 122 -10.93 -5.01 2.02
CA VAL A 122 -11.38 -6.07 2.95
C VAL A 122 -10.49 -6.11 4.19
N CYS A 123 -9.18 -6.08 4.03
CA CYS A 123 -8.24 -6.07 5.16
C CYS A 123 -8.44 -4.83 6.04
N GLU A 124 -8.62 -3.65 5.45
CA GLU A 124 -8.86 -2.41 6.20
C GLU A 124 -10.19 -2.43 6.97
N VAL A 125 -11.26 -2.88 6.33
CA VAL A 125 -12.57 -3.02 6.99
C VAL A 125 -12.47 -3.98 8.18
N LEU A 126 -11.80 -5.12 8.02
CA LEU A 126 -11.62 -6.09 9.11
C LEU A 126 -10.86 -5.50 10.31
N ILE A 127 -9.93 -4.58 10.08
CA ILE A 127 -9.22 -3.88 11.16
C ILE A 127 -10.07 -2.78 11.79
N VAL A 128 -10.80 -2.00 11.00
CA VAL A 128 -11.56 -0.84 11.50
C VAL A 128 -12.85 -1.29 12.21
N LEU A 129 -13.46 -2.37 11.76
CA LEU A 129 -14.74 -2.87 12.27
C LEU A 129 -14.76 -3.12 13.80
N PRO A 130 -13.77 -3.78 14.42
CA PRO A 130 -13.72 -3.94 15.88
C PRO A 130 -13.71 -2.60 16.63
N PHE A 131 -12.99 -1.60 16.14
CA PHE A 131 -12.96 -0.26 16.75
C PHE A 131 -14.31 0.45 16.64
N TYR A 132 -15.01 0.27 15.53
CA TYR A 132 -16.36 0.81 15.37
C TYR A 132 -17.35 0.13 16.33
N ILE A 133 -17.35 -1.20 16.41
CA ILE A 133 -18.28 -1.97 17.25
C ILE A 133 -18.02 -1.70 18.74
N SER A 134 -16.77 -1.54 19.16
CA SER A 134 -16.41 -1.28 20.57
C SER A 134 -16.69 0.16 21.04
N GLY A 135 -17.14 1.06 20.18
CA GLY A 135 -17.34 2.45 20.54
C GLY A 135 -16.06 3.27 20.71
N SER A 136 -14.91 2.75 20.22
CA SER A 136 -13.58 3.35 20.45
C SER A 136 -13.18 4.38 19.39
N MET A 137 -14.09 4.76 18.50
CA MET A 137 -13.85 5.77 17.46
C MET A 137 -14.43 7.13 17.86
N PRO A 138 -13.97 8.24 17.23
CA PRO A 138 -14.59 9.55 17.39
C PRO A 138 -16.08 9.55 17.07
N GLN A 139 -16.88 10.36 17.80
CA GLN A 139 -18.34 10.42 17.66
C GLN A 139 -18.78 10.72 16.21
N ALA A 140 -18.05 11.56 15.48
CA ALA A 140 -18.36 11.90 14.10
C ALA A 140 -18.43 10.69 13.15
N ASN A 141 -17.83 9.54 13.51
CA ASN A 141 -17.91 8.31 12.73
C ASN A 141 -19.25 7.58 12.95
N TYR A 142 -19.80 7.69 14.16
CA TYR A 142 -21.10 7.09 14.49
C TYR A 142 -22.25 7.94 13.94
N ASP A 143 -22.11 9.26 13.92
CA ASP A 143 -23.13 10.18 13.40
C ASP A 143 -23.43 9.96 11.91
N LYS A 144 -22.43 9.48 11.13
CA LYS A 144 -22.61 9.12 9.73
C LYS A 144 -23.29 7.75 9.53
N GLY A 145 -23.36 6.96 10.58
CA GLY A 145 -23.87 5.59 10.56
C GLY A 145 -22.88 4.57 9.97
N PHE A 146 -23.14 3.31 10.27
CA PHE A 146 -22.28 2.18 9.89
C PHE A 146 -22.02 2.07 8.39
N PHE A 147 -23.08 2.18 7.60
CA PHE A 147 -22.97 2.02 6.15
C PHE A 147 -22.03 3.05 5.51
N VAL A 148 -22.19 4.31 5.88
CA VAL A 148 -21.34 5.39 5.33
C VAL A 148 -19.91 5.25 5.85
N SER A 149 -19.72 5.08 7.16
CA SER A 149 -18.39 5.09 7.77
C SER A 149 -17.56 3.87 7.39
N ILE A 150 -18.13 2.68 7.43
CA ILE A 150 -17.36 1.45 7.22
C ILE A 150 -17.42 1.00 5.76
N PHE A 151 -18.62 0.89 5.18
CA PHE A 151 -18.74 0.35 3.83
C PHE A 151 -18.31 1.36 2.75
N LEU A 152 -18.83 2.60 2.78
CA LEU A 152 -18.49 3.58 1.74
C LEU A 152 -17.11 4.18 1.96
N LEU A 153 -16.83 4.76 3.12
CA LEU A 153 -15.58 5.49 3.32
C LEU A 153 -14.38 4.54 3.45
N VAL A 154 -14.42 3.54 4.33
CA VAL A 154 -13.29 2.61 4.46
C VAL A 154 -13.29 1.61 3.32
N GLY A 155 -14.40 0.96 2.99
CA GLY A 155 -14.46 -0.08 1.95
C GLY A 155 -14.26 0.49 0.54
N VAL A 156 -15.27 1.16 0.00
CA VAL A 156 -15.23 1.67 -1.39
C VAL A 156 -14.13 2.71 -1.58
N GLY A 157 -13.94 3.59 -0.58
CA GLY A 157 -12.89 4.60 -0.62
C GLY A 157 -11.47 3.99 -0.74
N SER A 158 -11.19 2.91 0.00
CA SER A 158 -9.89 2.22 -0.09
C SER A 158 -9.69 1.52 -1.43
N VAL A 159 -10.76 0.97 -2.05
CA VAL A 159 -10.65 0.42 -3.42
C VAL A 159 -10.22 1.50 -4.40
N ILE A 160 -10.95 2.64 -4.42
CA ILE A 160 -10.66 3.74 -5.34
C ILE A 160 -9.26 4.29 -5.12
N HIS A 161 -8.90 4.54 -3.87
CA HIS A 161 -7.60 5.05 -3.49
C HIS A 161 -6.45 4.11 -3.91
N SER A 162 -6.59 2.80 -3.67
CA SER A 162 -5.64 1.79 -4.14
C SER A 162 -5.49 1.76 -5.65
N MET A 163 -6.60 1.86 -6.38
CA MET A 163 -6.56 1.86 -7.86
C MET A 163 -5.81 3.09 -8.39
N VAL A 164 -6.02 4.26 -7.80
CA VAL A 164 -5.30 5.49 -8.16
C VAL A 164 -3.81 5.33 -7.88
N ASP A 165 -3.44 4.95 -6.66
CA ASP A 165 -2.04 4.81 -6.25
C ASP A 165 -1.30 3.71 -7.03
N LEU A 166 -1.98 2.58 -7.34
CA LEU A 166 -1.39 1.54 -8.18
C LEU A 166 -1.20 2.01 -9.63
N SER A 167 -2.13 2.80 -10.18
CA SER A 167 -1.98 3.38 -11.52
C SER A 167 -0.78 4.32 -11.59
N ILE A 168 -0.59 5.17 -10.59
CA ILE A 168 0.62 6.01 -10.44
C ILE A 168 1.87 5.14 -10.37
N SER A 169 1.81 4.07 -9.59
CA SER A 169 2.95 3.15 -9.39
C SER A 169 3.34 2.42 -10.67
N ILE A 170 2.38 1.98 -11.49
CA ILE A 170 2.65 1.36 -12.79
C ILE A 170 3.37 2.36 -13.73
N TRP A 171 2.93 3.60 -13.73
CA TRP A 171 3.57 4.64 -14.54
C TRP A 171 4.99 4.94 -14.09
N LEU A 172 5.22 5.07 -12.77
CA LEU A 172 6.54 5.34 -12.19
C LEU A 172 7.48 4.14 -12.27
N TYR A 173 6.96 2.92 -12.22
CA TYR A 173 7.79 1.72 -12.24
C TYR A 173 8.52 1.51 -13.56
N LYS A 174 7.94 1.94 -14.69
CA LYS A 174 8.58 1.79 -16.00
C LYS A 174 10.01 2.33 -16.06
N PRO A 175 10.28 3.62 -15.72
CA PRO A 175 11.65 4.12 -15.67
C PRO A 175 12.49 3.49 -14.55
N ILE A 176 11.88 3.20 -13.39
CA ILE A 176 12.59 2.59 -12.25
C ILE A 176 13.09 1.19 -12.60
N SER A 177 12.30 0.39 -13.33
CA SER A 177 12.69 -0.97 -13.72
C SER A 177 13.93 -1.01 -14.58
N VAL A 178 14.12 -0.03 -15.49
CA VAL A 178 15.30 0.07 -16.33
C VAL A 178 16.56 0.27 -15.47
N VAL A 179 16.48 1.16 -14.49
CA VAL A 179 17.60 1.42 -13.56
C VAL A 179 17.84 0.22 -12.66
N TYR A 180 16.78 -0.38 -12.13
CA TYR A 180 16.86 -1.55 -11.27
C TYR A 180 17.56 -2.73 -11.96
N HIS A 181 17.18 -3.04 -13.20
CA HIS A 181 17.82 -4.12 -13.96
C HIS A 181 19.28 -3.81 -14.32
N ARG A 182 19.61 -2.58 -14.69
CA ARG A 182 21.00 -2.17 -14.98
C ARG A 182 21.91 -2.30 -13.77
N LEU A 183 21.47 -1.83 -12.61
CA LEU A 183 22.25 -1.87 -11.37
C LEU A 183 22.25 -3.24 -10.71
N GLY A 184 21.15 -3.99 -10.82
CA GLY A 184 21.02 -5.34 -10.28
C GLY A 184 21.79 -6.39 -11.09
N ALA A 185 21.80 -6.30 -12.42
CA ALA A 185 22.52 -7.21 -13.30
C ALA A 185 24.04 -7.01 -13.28
N SER A 186 24.53 -5.83 -12.90
CA SER A 186 25.98 -5.57 -12.80
C SER A 186 26.63 -6.17 -11.54
N ARG A 187 25.86 -6.82 -10.65
CA ARG A 187 26.32 -7.32 -9.35
C ARG A 187 25.94 -8.77 -9.06
N ALA A 188 25.44 -9.50 -10.05
CA ALA A 188 25.22 -10.93 -10.02
C ALA A 188 26.36 -11.67 -10.70
#